data_ebae7186bae0f175353cb0e45b76d575
#
_entry.id   ebae7186bae0f175353cb0e45b76d575
#
_cell.length_a   1.000
_cell.length_b   1.000
_cell.length_c   1.000
_cell.angle_alpha   90.00
_cell.angle_beta   90.00
_cell.angle_gamma   90.00
#
_symmetry.space_group_name_H-M   'P 1'
#
loop_
_entity.id
_entity.type
_entity.pdbx_description
1 polymer ?
#
loop_
_entity_poly.entity_id
_entity_poly.type
_entity_poly.pdbx_seq_one_letter_code
_entity_poly.pdbx_strand_id
1 'polypeptide(L)'
;MSEKVIINRLPTRTWNRLGVNETALEWGTPADLGTESIVAASQTARLDIADGGECGEKTVDIHAPEGQTVTVFETMKAESDLLVRTAIRVGKDAKVRLVQIQNTAQDSRLRMETSGECAENGQVELVQILLGRGDVYSDGRFELNGTGAGFTAGIGYLGQKRQTIDMNLTVNHWGQKTTCEINASG
;
A
#
# COMPACT_ATOMS: atom_id res chain seq x y z
N MET A 1 -23.59 -7.88 -5.64
CA MET A 1 -24.10 -6.69 -4.93
C MET A 1 -22.95 -5.74 -4.74
N SER A 2 -23.13 -4.43 -4.90
CA SER A 2 -22.09 -3.45 -4.58
C SER A 2 -22.33 -2.89 -3.18
N GLU A 3 -21.26 -2.58 -2.47
CA GLU A 3 -21.27 -1.96 -1.16
C GLU A 3 -20.61 -0.58 -1.25
N LYS A 4 -21.15 0.40 -0.52
CA LYS A 4 -20.53 1.71 -0.41
C LYS A 4 -19.42 1.65 0.62
N VAL A 5 -18.16 1.79 0.17
CA VAL A 5 -16.97 1.85 1.00
C VAL A 5 -16.43 3.27 1.08
N ILE A 6 -15.96 3.65 2.26
CA ILE A 6 -15.28 4.93 2.49
C ILE A 6 -13.79 4.65 2.66
N ILE A 7 -12.98 5.28 1.84
CA ILE A 7 -11.53 5.08 1.79
C ILE A 7 -10.79 6.39 1.98
N ASN A 8 -9.49 6.30 2.22
CA ASN A 8 -8.57 7.44 2.36
C ASN A 8 -9.04 8.48 3.39
N ARG A 9 -9.66 7.99 4.49
CA ARG A 9 -10.15 8.86 5.54
C ARG A 9 -8.99 9.45 6.33
N LEU A 10 -8.88 10.78 6.32
CA LEU A 10 -7.91 11.49 7.13
C LEU A 10 -8.17 11.28 8.62
N PRO A 11 -7.10 11.16 9.46
CA PRO A 11 -7.23 11.02 10.91
C PRO A 11 -8.00 12.18 11.56
N THR A 12 -7.84 13.38 11.01
CA THR A 12 -8.56 14.59 11.42
C THR A 12 -9.09 15.33 10.19
N ARG A 13 -10.33 15.80 10.26
CA ARG A 13 -10.94 16.60 9.17
C ARG A 13 -10.35 17.99 9.14
N THR A 14 -9.35 18.21 8.29
CA THR A 14 -8.65 19.49 8.19
C THR A 14 -9.19 20.42 7.10
N TRP A 15 -9.87 19.86 6.08
CA TRP A 15 -10.30 20.60 4.88
C TRP A 15 -11.80 20.42 4.58
N ASN A 16 -12.66 20.73 5.54
CA ASN A 16 -14.11 20.49 5.45
C ASN A 16 -14.81 21.07 4.21
N ARG A 17 -14.23 22.08 3.56
CA ARG A 17 -14.83 22.75 2.39
C ARG A 17 -14.39 22.15 1.06
N LEU A 18 -13.32 21.38 1.02
CA LEU A 18 -12.73 20.87 -0.23
C LEU A 18 -13.14 19.42 -0.57
N GLY A 19 -13.84 18.72 0.34
CA GLY A 19 -14.26 17.34 0.10
C GLY A 19 -13.11 16.33 -0.04
N VAL A 20 -11.90 16.66 0.42
CA VAL A 20 -10.68 15.84 0.29
C VAL A 20 -10.39 14.98 1.52
N ASN A 21 -11.33 14.88 2.45
CA ASN A 21 -11.10 14.16 3.71
C ASN A 21 -11.33 12.65 3.61
N GLU A 22 -12.06 12.20 2.61
CA GLU A 22 -12.42 10.81 2.37
C GLU A 22 -13.01 10.66 0.98
N THR A 23 -12.87 9.48 0.40
CA THR A 23 -13.50 9.12 -0.88
C THR A 23 -14.52 8.02 -0.66
N ALA A 24 -15.71 8.18 -1.22
CA ALA A 24 -16.77 7.18 -1.18
C ALA A 24 -16.85 6.46 -2.52
N LEU A 25 -16.67 5.14 -2.50
CA LEU A 25 -16.74 4.28 -3.69
C LEU A 25 -17.84 3.24 -3.56
N GLU A 26 -18.47 2.89 -4.67
CA GLU A 26 -19.21 1.67 -4.78
C GLU A 26 -18.27 0.54 -5.21
N TRP A 27 -18.11 -0.47 -4.35
CA TRP A 27 -17.21 -1.60 -4.58
C TRP A 27 -18.01 -2.90 -4.68
N GLY A 28 -17.68 -3.72 -5.67
CA GLY A 28 -18.29 -5.04 -5.83
C GLY A 28 -17.84 -5.99 -4.71
N THR A 29 -18.57 -7.08 -4.50
CA THR A 29 -18.10 -8.16 -3.63
C THR A 29 -16.95 -8.87 -4.34
N PRO A 30 -15.71 -8.79 -3.82
CA PRO A 30 -14.55 -9.38 -4.50
C PRO A 30 -14.54 -10.90 -4.34
N ALA A 31 -14.02 -11.59 -5.36
CA ALA A 31 -13.60 -12.98 -5.22
C ALA A 31 -12.29 -13.03 -4.42
N ASP A 32 -12.17 -14.01 -3.54
CA ASP A 32 -10.94 -14.23 -2.77
C ASP A 32 -9.85 -14.85 -3.67
N LEU A 33 -8.79 -14.10 -3.94
CA LEU A 33 -7.62 -14.55 -4.69
C LEU A 33 -6.55 -15.19 -3.79
N GLY A 34 -6.90 -15.42 -2.53
CA GLY A 34 -6.06 -16.06 -1.53
C GLY A 34 -5.06 -15.13 -0.84
N THR A 35 -4.40 -15.71 0.16
CA THR A 35 -3.37 -15.02 0.95
C THR A 35 -1.99 -15.56 0.60
N GLU A 36 -1.04 -14.65 0.39
CA GLU A 36 0.38 -14.97 0.23
C GLU A 36 1.14 -14.54 1.48
N SER A 37 1.92 -15.44 2.07
CA SER A 37 2.72 -15.14 3.25
C SER A 37 4.20 -15.22 2.94
N ILE A 38 4.92 -14.11 3.12
CA ILE A 38 6.36 -14.01 2.90
C ILE A 38 7.02 -13.85 4.27
N VAL A 39 7.56 -14.95 4.77
CA VAL A 39 8.35 -14.97 6.00
C VAL A 39 9.74 -15.45 5.64
N ALA A 40 10.71 -14.56 5.59
CA ALA A 40 11.98 -14.98 5.08
C ALA A 40 13.19 -14.29 5.72
N ALA A 41 14.22 -15.07 5.86
CA ALA A 41 15.57 -14.62 6.10
C ALA A 41 16.18 -14.10 4.78
N SER A 42 16.37 -12.78 4.66
CA SER A 42 17.12 -12.12 3.57
C SER A 42 16.72 -12.56 2.16
N GLN A 43 15.42 -12.55 1.84
CA GLN A 43 14.88 -12.99 0.55
C GLN A 43 14.39 -11.83 -0.31
N THR A 44 14.39 -12.09 -1.63
CA THR A 44 13.65 -11.30 -2.62
C THR A 44 12.50 -12.12 -3.16
N ALA A 45 11.28 -11.66 -2.96
CA ALA A 45 10.07 -12.26 -3.50
C ALA A 45 9.49 -11.41 -4.65
N ARG A 46 8.82 -12.07 -5.60
CA ARG A 46 8.09 -11.42 -6.69
C ARG A 46 6.70 -12.00 -6.76
N LEU A 47 5.71 -11.12 -6.71
CA LEU A 47 4.30 -11.47 -6.78
C LEU A 47 3.67 -10.77 -7.99
N ASP A 48 3.09 -11.56 -8.88
CA ASP A 48 2.26 -11.05 -9.96
C ASP A 48 0.79 -11.25 -9.55
N ILE A 49 0.11 -10.14 -9.28
CA ILE A 49 -1.27 -10.09 -8.78
C ILE A 49 -2.17 -9.60 -9.90
N ALA A 50 -3.14 -10.41 -10.28
CA ALA A 50 -4.12 -10.06 -11.31
C ALA A 50 -5.53 -10.50 -10.91
N ASP A 51 -6.53 -9.72 -11.31
CA ASP A 51 -7.95 -9.99 -11.03
C ASP A 51 -8.60 -10.96 -12.03
N GLY A 52 -7.93 -11.20 -13.16
CA GLY A 52 -8.46 -12.08 -14.22
C GLY A 52 -9.72 -11.53 -14.90
N GLY A 53 -9.99 -10.22 -14.79
CA GLY A 53 -11.14 -9.55 -15.39
C GLY A 53 -12.41 -9.59 -14.54
N GLU A 54 -12.34 -10.05 -13.30
CA GLU A 54 -13.43 -10.03 -12.33
C GLU A 54 -12.99 -9.27 -11.06
N CYS A 55 -13.97 -8.78 -10.29
CA CYS A 55 -13.66 -8.12 -9.02
C CYS A 55 -12.96 -9.10 -8.08
N GLY A 56 -11.74 -8.79 -7.66
CA GLY A 56 -10.90 -9.66 -6.85
C GLY A 56 -10.26 -8.98 -5.65
N GLU A 57 -9.94 -9.80 -4.64
CA GLU A 57 -9.19 -9.38 -3.44
C GLU A 57 -8.01 -10.31 -3.19
N LYS A 58 -6.81 -9.74 -3.06
CA LYS A 58 -5.57 -10.44 -2.68
C LYS A 58 -5.03 -9.90 -1.37
N THR A 59 -4.67 -10.81 -0.47
CA THR A 59 -3.96 -10.46 0.77
C THR A 59 -2.49 -10.90 0.69
N VAL A 60 -1.60 -10.05 1.17
CA VAL A 60 -0.15 -10.31 1.26
C VAL A 60 0.34 -9.98 2.67
N ASP A 61 0.93 -10.97 3.34
CA ASP A 61 1.54 -10.80 4.65
C ASP A 61 3.06 -10.88 4.53
N ILE A 62 3.77 -9.81 4.92
CA ILE A 62 5.22 -9.72 4.86
C ILE A 62 5.77 -9.63 6.28
N HIS A 63 6.68 -10.52 6.63
CA HIS A 63 7.35 -10.48 7.93
C HIS A 63 8.86 -10.56 7.75
N ALA A 64 9.57 -9.52 8.20
CA ALA A 64 11.02 -9.53 8.38
C ALA A 64 11.34 -9.79 9.86
N PRO A 65 11.82 -11.00 10.22
CA PRO A 65 12.30 -11.30 11.56
C PRO A 65 13.49 -10.42 11.96
N GLU A 66 13.83 -10.42 13.25
CA GLU A 66 14.95 -9.65 13.81
C GLU A 66 16.23 -9.78 12.96
N GLY A 67 16.84 -8.63 12.64
CA GLY A 67 18.09 -8.52 11.88
C GLY A 67 17.99 -8.91 10.40
N GLN A 68 16.79 -9.23 9.89
CA GLN A 68 16.62 -9.72 8.52
C GLN A 68 16.21 -8.61 7.56
N THR A 69 16.55 -8.80 6.27
CA THR A 69 16.09 -7.91 5.20
C THR A 69 15.23 -8.70 4.22
N VAL A 70 14.04 -8.18 3.94
CA VAL A 70 13.10 -8.76 2.96
C VAL A 70 12.82 -7.72 1.88
N THR A 71 12.92 -8.13 0.62
CA THR A 71 12.52 -7.29 -0.53
C THR A 71 11.38 -7.98 -1.27
N VAL A 72 10.29 -7.26 -1.47
CA VAL A 72 9.10 -7.77 -2.17
C VAL A 72 8.79 -6.86 -3.34
N PHE A 73 8.59 -7.46 -4.50
CA PHE A 73 8.04 -6.81 -5.68
C PHE A 73 6.61 -7.29 -5.89
N GLU A 74 5.65 -6.40 -5.82
CA GLU A 74 4.25 -6.64 -6.15
C GLU A 74 3.95 -5.98 -7.50
N THR A 75 3.69 -6.77 -8.53
CA THR A 75 3.19 -6.27 -9.80
C THR A 75 1.69 -6.51 -9.86
N MET A 76 0.92 -5.42 -9.88
CA MET A 76 -0.54 -5.48 -9.86
C MET A 76 -1.10 -5.16 -11.25
N LYS A 77 -1.94 -6.06 -11.77
CA LYS A 77 -2.65 -5.90 -13.04
C LYS A 77 -4.14 -5.95 -12.78
N ALA A 78 -4.80 -4.81 -12.86
CA ALA A 78 -6.25 -4.74 -12.75
C ALA A 78 -6.88 -4.56 -14.13
N GLU A 79 -7.73 -5.50 -14.52
CA GLU A 79 -8.58 -5.46 -15.71
C GLU A 79 -10.03 -5.11 -15.34
N SER A 80 -10.40 -5.31 -14.07
CA SER A 80 -11.66 -4.95 -13.44
C SER A 80 -11.37 -4.20 -12.13
N ASP A 81 -12.04 -4.57 -11.03
CA ASP A 81 -11.84 -4.02 -9.69
C ASP A 81 -10.91 -4.94 -8.89
N LEU A 82 -9.74 -4.48 -8.51
CA LEU A 82 -8.79 -5.25 -7.73
C LEU A 82 -8.50 -4.57 -6.40
N LEU A 83 -8.70 -5.30 -5.30
CA LEU A 83 -8.26 -4.91 -3.96
C LEU A 83 -7.02 -5.72 -3.56
N VAL A 84 -5.95 -5.04 -3.20
CA VAL A 84 -4.73 -5.66 -2.65
C VAL A 84 -4.50 -5.13 -1.25
N ARG A 85 -4.48 -6.04 -0.27
CA ARG A 85 -4.13 -5.73 1.12
C ARG A 85 -2.75 -6.27 1.44
N THR A 86 -1.82 -5.39 1.78
CA THR A 86 -0.47 -5.76 2.18
C THR A 86 -0.21 -5.37 3.62
N ALA A 87 0.08 -6.36 4.47
CA ALA A 87 0.44 -6.15 5.86
C ALA A 87 1.92 -6.46 6.09
N ILE A 88 2.64 -5.54 6.77
CA ILE A 88 4.08 -5.61 6.96
C ILE A 88 4.41 -5.64 8.46
N ARG A 89 5.21 -6.61 8.88
CA ARG A 89 5.78 -6.64 10.23
C ARG A 89 7.31 -6.65 10.16
N VAL A 90 7.90 -5.62 10.77
CA VAL A 90 9.36 -5.45 10.79
C VAL A 90 9.87 -5.64 12.19
N GLY A 91 10.65 -6.70 12.39
CA GLY A 91 11.32 -7.01 13.64
C GLY A 91 12.41 -6.01 14.02
N LYS A 92 13.01 -6.21 15.19
CA LYS A 92 14.15 -5.40 15.66
C LYS A 92 15.30 -5.48 14.68
N ASP A 93 15.93 -4.33 14.38
CA ASP A 93 17.09 -4.21 13.47
C ASP A 93 16.83 -4.82 12.07
N ALA A 94 15.56 -5.02 11.69
CA ALA A 94 15.16 -5.61 10.41
C ALA A 94 14.75 -4.55 9.39
N LYS A 95 14.68 -4.96 8.11
CA LYS A 95 14.28 -4.08 7.02
C LYS A 95 13.32 -4.78 6.06
N VAL A 96 12.25 -4.09 5.66
CA VAL A 96 11.41 -4.46 4.51
C VAL A 96 11.53 -3.39 3.44
N ARG A 97 11.83 -3.83 2.22
CA ARG A 97 11.67 -3.03 1.00
C ARG A 97 10.49 -3.59 0.21
N LEU A 98 9.44 -2.79 0.07
CA LEU A 98 8.27 -3.13 -0.74
C LEU A 98 8.24 -2.24 -1.99
N VAL A 99 8.23 -2.87 -3.15
CA VAL A 99 8.10 -2.21 -4.45
C VAL A 99 6.78 -2.62 -5.07
N GLN A 100 5.85 -1.67 -5.19
CA GLN A 100 4.53 -1.86 -5.78
C GLN A 100 4.49 -1.21 -7.16
N ILE A 101 4.32 -2.03 -8.19
CA ILE A 101 4.22 -1.58 -9.58
C ILE A 101 2.81 -1.88 -10.03
N GLN A 102 2.05 -0.83 -10.38
CA GLN A 102 0.70 -1.03 -10.83
C GLN A 102 0.54 -0.72 -12.33
N ASN A 103 -0.23 -1.58 -12.99
CA ASN A 103 -0.61 -1.45 -14.38
C ASN A 103 -2.10 -1.75 -14.50
N THR A 104 -2.93 -0.72 -14.38
CA THR A 104 -4.39 -0.82 -14.46
C THR A 104 -4.85 -0.61 -15.90
N ALA A 105 -5.80 -1.43 -16.36
CA ALA A 105 -6.47 -1.21 -17.64
C ALA A 105 -7.35 0.06 -17.58
N GLN A 106 -7.74 0.55 -18.75
CA GLN A 106 -8.74 1.63 -18.81
C GLN A 106 -10.06 1.13 -18.20
N ASP A 107 -10.76 1.98 -17.47
CA ASP A 107 -12.04 1.71 -16.80
C ASP A 107 -11.97 0.67 -15.67
N SER A 108 -10.77 0.19 -15.30
CA SER A 108 -10.56 -0.63 -14.10
C SER A 108 -10.28 0.23 -12.87
N ARG A 109 -10.39 -0.36 -11.67
CA ARG A 109 -10.07 0.31 -10.42
C ARG A 109 -9.14 -0.57 -9.57
N LEU A 110 -8.07 0.02 -9.07
CA LEU A 110 -7.16 -0.62 -8.13
C LEU A 110 -7.26 0.08 -6.77
N ARG A 111 -7.53 -0.69 -5.73
CA ARG A 111 -7.46 -0.25 -4.35
C ARG A 111 -6.31 -0.97 -3.65
N MET A 112 -5.37 -0.20 -3.12
CA MET A 112 -4.23 -0.70 -2.35
C MET A 112 -4.37 -0.27 -0.90
N GLU A 113 -4.40 -1.22 0.01
CA GLU A 113 -4.35 -0.98 1.46
C GLU A 113 -3.05 -1.56 1.99
N THR A 114 -2.11 -0.69 2.33
CA THR A 114 -0.79 -1.11 2.84
C THR A 114 -0.64 -0.69 4.28
N SER A 115 -0.39 -1.63 5.17
CA SER A 115 -0.15 -1.35 6.58
C SER A 115 1.18 -1.92 7.04
N GLY A 116 1.81 -1.26 8.03
CA GLY A 116 3.09 -1.74 8.55
C GLY A 116 3.34 -1.33 9.99
N GLU A 117 4.06 -2.16 10.71
CA GLU A 117 4.55 -1.87 12.06
C GLU A 117 6.05 -2.15 12.17
N CYS A 118 6.78 -1.25 12.82
CA CYS A 118 8.23 -1.33 12.99
C CYS A 118 8.60 -1.41 14.46
N ALA A 119 9.35 -2.47 14.82
CA ALA A 119 10.02 -2.59 16.10
C ALA A 119 11.27 -1.70 16.19
N GLU A 120 12.06 -1.84 17.27
CA GLU A 120 13.31 -1.07 17.50
C GLU A 120 14.25 -1.14 16.28
N ASN A 121 14.68 0.02 15.78
CA ASN A 121 15.51 0.19 14.57
C ASN A 121 14.94 -0.46 13.30
N GLY A 122 13.70 -0.94 13.32
CA GLY A 122 13.03 -1.52 12.14
C GLY A 122 12.82 -0.46 11.06
N GLN A 123 13.04 -0.84 9.79
CA GLN A 123 12.97 0.07 8.65
C GLN A 123 12.00 -0.44 7.58
N VAL A 124 11.10 0.42 7.11
CA VAL A 124 10.31 0.19 5.89
C VAL A 124 10.73 1.16 4.80
N GLU A 125 11.00 0.63 3.63
CA GLU A 125 11.19 1.37 2.39
C GLU A 125 10.09 0.98 1.41
N LEU A 126 9.17 1.92 1.13
CA LEU A 126 8.07 1.75 0.20
C LEU A 126 8.38 2.46 -1.12
N VAL A 127 8.26 1.76 -2.23
CA VAL A 127 8.32 2.35 -3.57
C VAL A 127 7.02 2.04 -4.30
N GLN A 128 6.30 3.07 -4.74
CA GLN A 128 5.09 2.92 -5.55
C GLN A 128 5.30 3.53 -6.93
N ILE A 129 4.98 2.76 -7.97
CA ILE A 129 5.07 3.19 -9.37
C ILE A 129 3.69 3.01 -10.01
N LEU A 130 3.01 4.13 -10.26
CA LEU A 130 1.64 4.19 -10.71
C LEU A 130 1.59 4.61 -12.19
N LEU A 131 1.52 3.63 -13.11
CA LEU A 131 1.63 3.85 -14.56
C LEU A 131 0.39 3.44 -15.37
N GLY A 132 -0.61 2.88 -14.71
CA GLY A 132 -1.83 2.39 -15.35
C GLY A 132 -2.74 3.50 -15.88
N ARG A 133 -3.87 3.09 -16.46
CA ARG A 133 -4.90 3.99 -17.03
C ARG A 133 -6.22 3.99 -16.27
N GLY A 134 -6.42 3.02 -15.38
CA GLY A 134 -7.58 2.91 -14.49
C GLY A 134 -7.41 3.74 -13.22
N ASP A 135 -8.48 3.91 -12.47
CA ASP A 135 -8.47 4.67 -11.22
C ASP A 135 -7.68 3.93 -10.13
N VAL A 136 -6.94 4.68 -9.33
CA VAL A 136 -6.11 4.15 -8.24
C VAL A 136 -6.43 4.84 -6.93
N TYR A 137 -6.65 4.01 -5.92
CA TYR A 137 -6.90 4.44 -4.54
C TYR A 137 -5.90 3.75 -3.63
N SER A 138 -4.95 4.49 -3.07
CA SER A 138 -3.90 3.98 -2.20
C SER A 138 -4.06 4.51 -0.78
N ASP A 139 -4.22 3.62 0.19
CA ASP A 139 -4.24 3.94 1.62
C ASP A 139 -3.08 3.23 2.33
N GLY A 140 -2.14 4.01 2.84
CA GLY A 140 -0.98 3.53 3.59
C GLY A 140 -1.03 3.95 5.05
N ARG A 141 -0.81 2.99 5.98
CA ARG A 141 -0.72 3.27 7.40
C ARG A 141 0.46 2.55 8.03
N PHE A 142 1.36 3.31 8.65
CA PHE A 142 2.57 2.77 9.26
C PHE A 142 2.70 3.23 10.72
N GLU A 143 3.05 2.28 11.59
CA GLU A 143 3.22 2.48 13.04
C GLU A 143 4.70 2.29 13.40
N LEU A 144 5.39 3.38 13.73
CA LEU A 144 6.79 3.36 14.15
C LEU A 144 6.87 3.20 15.68
N ASN A 145 6.72 1.95 16.14
CA ASN A 145 6.56 1.61 17.57
C ASN A 145 7.89 1.62 18.33
N GLY A 146 8.97 1.19 17.68
CA GLY A 146 10.28 1.05 18.32
C GLY A 146 11.14 2.30 18.25
N THR A 147 12.06 2.45 19.21
CA THR A 147 13.09 3.49 19.16
C THR A 147 13.94 3.34 17.90
N GLY A 148 14.20 4.44 17.17
CA GLY A 148 14.99 4.42 15.95
C GLY A 148 14.28 3.81 14.73
N ALA A 149 13.00 3.43 14.85
CA ALA A 149 12.23 2.94 13.71
C ALA A 149 12.11 4.00 12.60
N GLY A 150 12.12 3.56 11.35
CA GLY A 150 12.10 4.45 10.19
C GLY A 150 11.18 4.01 9.07
N PHE A 151 10.68 5.01 8.34
CA PHE A 151 9.87 4.83 7.16
C PHE A 151 10.35 5.75 6.04
N THR A 152 10.54 5.22 4.85
CA THR A 152 10.79 6.01 3.65
C THR A 152 9.82 5.61 2.55
N ALA A 153 9.30 6.60 1.80
CA ALA A 153 8.46 6.34 0.64
C ALA A 153 8.93 7.15 -0.57
N GLY A 154 9.03 6.47 -1.71
CA GLY A 154 9.20 7.06 -3.02
C GLY A 154 8.01 6.72 -3.90
N ILE A 155 7.22 7.73 -4.32
CA ILE A 155 6.00 7.53 -5.11
C ILE A 155 6.16 8.25 -6.44
N GLY A 156 6.17 7.48 -7.54
CA GLY A 156 6.12 8.00 -8.90
C GLY A 156 4.77 7.70 -9.54
N TYR A 157 4.11 8.71 -10.12
CA TYR A 157 2.83 8.50 -10.78
C TYR A 157 2.72 9.27 -12.09
N LEU A 158 1.95 8.72 -13.02
CA LEU A 158 1.64 9.36 -14.28
C LEU A 158 0.13 9.32 -14.51
N GLY A 159 -0.54 10.43 -14.20
CA GLY A 159 -1.98 10.59 -14.44
C GLY A 159 -2.29 10.76 -15.92
N GLN A 160 -3.33 10.10 -16.41
CA GLN A 160 -3.76 10.14 -17.79
C GLN A 160 -5.24 10.52 -17.91
N LYS A 161 -5.55 11.47 -18.80
CA LYS A 161 -6.93 11.86 -19.15
C LYS A 161 -7.78 12.22 -17.92
N ARG A 162 -8.79 11.36 -17.61
CA ARG A 162 -9.74 11.54 -16.51
C ARG A 162 -9.48 10.56 -15.35
N GLN A 163 -8.33 9.95 -15.31
CA GLN A 163 -7.95 9.03 -14.25
C GLN A 163 -8.00 9.71 -12.88
N THR A 164 -8.52 9.01 -11.90
CA THR A 164 -8.43 9.37 -10.48
C THR A 164 -7.21 8.69 -9.88
N ILE A 165 -6.33 9.45 -9.26
CA ILE A 165 -5.26 8.93 -8.41
C ILE A 165 -5.45 9.58 -7.03
N ASP A 166 -5.93 8.80 -6.07
CA ASP A 166 -6.20 9.22 -4.70
C ASP A 166 -5.24 8.47 -3.75
N MET A 167 -4.38 9.21 -3.07
CA MET A 167 -3.35 8.64 -2.21
C MET A 167 -3.42 9.23 -0.81
N ASN A 168 -3.54 8.37 0.19
CA ASN A 168 -3.40 8.70 1.59
C ASN A 168 -2.24 7.92 2.20
N LEU A 169 -1.39 8.59 2.96
CA LEU A 169 -0.28 7.97 3.65
C LEU A 169 -0.15 8.55 5.06
N THR A 170 -0.38 7.70 6.05
CA THR A 170 -0.31 8.06 7.47
C THR A 170 0.86 7.33 8.12
N VAL A 171 1.73 8.05 8.80
CA VAL A 171 2.85 7.50 9.57
C VAL A 171 2.77 8.00 11.01
N ASN A 172 2.57 7.09 11.94
CA ASN A 172 2.47 7.38 13.38
C ASN A 172 3.81 7.11 14.07
N HIS A 173 4.30 8.10 14.81
CA HIS A 173 5.56 8.05 15.53
C HIS A 173 5.32 7.80 17.02
N TRP A 174 5.47 6.56 17.48
CA TRP A 174 5.31 6.18 18.89
C TRP A 174 6.63 6.02 19.61
N GLY A 175 7.65 5.49 18.90
CA GLY A 175 8.99 5.31 19.43
C GLY A 175 9.78 6.62 19.51
N GLN A 176 10.88 6.62 20.25
CA GLN A 176 11.82 7.74 20.27
C GLN A 176 12.74 7.71 19.04
N LYS A 177 13.20 8.89 18.57
CA LYS A 177 14.14 9.03 17.44
C LYS A 177 13.68 8.36 16.15
N THR A 178 12.38 8.25 15.95
CA THR A 178 11.81 7.72 14.71
C THR A 178 11.95 8.71 13.57
N THR A 179 12.10 8.22 12.35
CA THR A 179 12.28 9.02 11.15
C THR A 179 11.25 8.69 10.07
N CYS A 180 10.83 9.70 9.31
CA CYS A 180 9.94 9.53 8.17
C CYS A 180 10.38 10.45 7.03
N GLU A 181 10.49 9.91 5.82
CA GLU A 181 10.73 10.68 4.59
C GLU A 181 9.79 10.21 3.49
N ILE A 182 9.05 11.13 2.88
CA ILE A 182 8.09 10.83 1.82
C ILE A 182 8.36 11.76 0.64
N ASN A 183 8.67 11.18 -0.51
CA ASN A 183 8.88 11.88 -1.76
C ASN A 183 7.86 11.38 -2.80
N ALA A 184 7.08 12.29 -3.37
CA ALA A 184 6.13 12.00 -4.43
C ALA A 184 6.34 12.92 -5.62
N SER A 185 6.30 12.35 -6.82
CA SER A 185 6.45 13.10 -8.06
C SER A 185 5.61 12.49 -9.19
N GLY A 186 5.07 13.36 -10.07
CA GLY A 186 4.25 12.95 -11.20
C GLY A 186 4.13 14.04 -12.27
#